data_c5d216f36afa4171376d5480c96bc59c
#
_entry.id   c5d216f36afa4171376d5480c96bc59c
#
_cell.length_a   1.000
_cell.length_b   1.000
_cell.length_c   1.000
_cell.angle_alpha   90.00
_cell.angle_beta   90.00
_cell.angle_gamma   90.00
#
_symmetry.space_group_name_H-M   'P 1'
#
loop_
_entity.id
_entity.type
_entity.pdbx_description
1 polymer ?
#
loop_
_entity_poly.entity_id
_entity_poly.type
_entity_poly.pdbx_seq_one_letter_code
_entity_poly.pdbx_strand_id
1 'polypeptide(L)'
;MNVSIKKRNILKPREFALRMLRFFIYSIVLLNLALLIGIFGYHYIAKLTWIDSLYNASMILAGMGPVNLLESDAAKFFASFYALMSGVVFLSTFALFFSPIAHRLLHVLHVDEEEEKMND
;
A
#
# COMPACT_ATOMS: atom_id res chain seq x y z
N MET A 1 11.42 37.46 -10.48
CA MET A 1 11.74 36.05 -10.72
C MET A 1 12.06 35.27 -9.43
N ASN A 2 12.90 35.77 -8.57
CA ASN A 2 13.25 35.13 -7.30
C ASN A 2 12.08 34.98 -6.34
N VAL A 3 11.13 35.92 -6.35
CA VAL A 3 9.93 35.88 -5.50
C VAL A 3 8.98 34.75 -5.91
N SER A 4 8.81 34.49 -7.21
CA SER A 4 7.95 33.42 -7.69
C SER A 4 8.56 32.03 -7.41
N ILE A 5 9.87 31.89 -7.45
CA ILE A 5 10.56 30.65 -7.11
C ILE A 5 10.42 30.38 -5.60
N LYS A 6 10.55 31.40 -4.76
CA LYS A 6 10.34 31.29 -3.31
C LYS A 6 8.90 30.92 -2.97
N LYS A 7 7.93 31.51 -3.67
CA LYS A 7 6.51 31.15 -3.51
C LYS A 7 6.24 29.71 -3.90
N ARG A 8 6.84 29.22 -4.99
CA ARG A 8 6.73 27.82 -5.40
C ARG A 8 7.32 26.88 -4.36
N ASN A 9 8.47 27.24 -3.76
CA ASN A 9 9.10 26.44 -2.73
C ASN A 9 8.29 26.43 -1.42
N ILE A 10 7.61 27.51 -1.09
CA ILE A 10 6.73 27.60 0.09
C ILE A 10 5.47 26.76 -0.12
N LEU A 11 4.92 26.74 -1.34
CA LEU A 11 3.72 25.95 -1.67
C LEU A 11 3.99 24.45 -1.80
N LYS A 12 5.21 24.05 -2.17
CA LYS A 12 5.61 22.66 -2.32
C LYS A 12 5.32 21.78 -1.10
N PRO A 13 5.60 22.16 0.15
CA PRO A 13 5.30 21.31 1.30
C PRO A 13 3.81 21.06 1.47
N ARG A 14 2.97 22.05 1.18
CA ARG A 14 1.53 21.92 1.28
C ARG A 14 0.97 21.02 0.17
N GLU A 15 1.43 21.22 -1.06
CA GLU A 15 1.05 20.37 -2.20
C GLU A 15 1.52 18.93 -1.99
N PHE A 16 2.72 18.75 -1.45
CA PHE A 16 3.27 17.44 -1.12
C PHE A 16 2.43 16.76 -0.04
N ALA A 17 2.03 17.48 1.01
CA ALA A 17 1.20 16.95 2.08
C ALA A 17 -0.17 16.53 1.57
N LEU A 18 -0.80 17.34 0.69
CA LEU A 18 -2.07 17.02 0.07
C LEU A 18 -1.96 15.79 -0.85
N ARG A 19 -0.86 15.69 -1.59
CA ARG A 19 -0.59 14.55 -2.46
C ARG A 19 -0.39 13.27 -1.64
N MET A 20 0.37 13.35 -0.54
CA MET A 20 0.55 12.22 0.37
C MET A 20 -0.77 11.78 0.99
N LEU A 21 -1.61 12.73 1.39
CA LEU A 21 -2.92 12.43 1.95
C LEU A 21 -3.79 11.71 0.92
N ARG A 22 -3.76 12.15 -0.34
CA ARG A 22 -4.50 11.50 -1.42
C ARG A 22 -4.05 10.06 -1.64
N PHE A 23 -2.73 9.82 -1.71
CA PHE A 23 -2.19 8.48 -1.86
C PHE A 23 -2.49 7.60 -0.65
N PHE A 24 -2.47 8.18 0.54
CA PHE A 24 -2.83 7.49 1.78
C PHE A 24 -4.29 7.03 1.77
N ILE A 25 -5.20 7.92 1.33
CA ILE A 25 -6.62 7.58 1.20
C ILE A 25 -6.82 6.46 0.17
N TYR A 26 -6.16 6.54 -0.99
CA TYR A 26 -6.23 5.48 -2.01
C TYR A 26 -5.74 4.15 -1.46
N SER A 27 -4.65 4.16 -0.70
CA SER A 27 -4.10 2.96 -0.08
C SER A 27 -5.07 2.33 0.92
N ILE A 28 -5.71 3.15 1.76
CA ILE A 28 -6.71 2.68 2.73
C ILE A 28 -7.93 2.09 2.00
N VAL A 29 -8.41 2.74 0.96
CA VAL A 29 -9.54 2.24 0.18
C VAL A 29 -9.19 0.89 -0.45
N LEU A 30 -8.01 0.78 -1.04
CA LEU A 30 -7.55 -0.47 -1.66
C LEU A 30 -7.44 -1.60 -0.64
N LEU A 31 -6.87 -1.33 0.53
CA LEU A 31 -6.76 -2.31 1.61
C LEU A 31 -8.13 -2.74 2.13
N ASN A 32 -9.06 -1.81 2.29
CA ASN A 32 -10.42 -2.12 2.73
C ASN A 32 -11.17 -2.97 1.73
N LEU A 33 -11.03 -2.68 0.43
CA LEU A 33 -11.64 -3.49 -0.62
C LEU A 33 -11.07 -4.92 -0.61
N ALA A 34 -9.77 -5.06 -0.50
CA ALA A 34 -9.12 -6.36 -0.41
C ALA A 34 -9.56 -7.11 0.85
N LEU A 35 -9.69 -6.41 1.97
CA LEU A 35 -10.15 -6.98 3.23
C LEU A 35 -11.59 -7.49 3.12
N LEU A 36 -12.47 -6.71 2.51
CA LEU A 36 -13.86 -7.12 2.29
C LEU A 36 -13.95 -8.37 1.42
N ILE A 37 -13.19 -8.44 0.34
CA ILE A 37 -13.14 -9.64 -0.52
C ILE A 37 -12.70 -10.84 0.29
N GLY A 38 -11.69 -10.68 1.14
CA GLY A 38 -11.21 -11.75 1.99
C GLY A 38 -12.24 -12.20 3.03
N ILE A 39 -12.90 -11.24 3.68
CA ILE A 39 -13.93 -11.53 4.68
C ILE A 39 -15.07 -12.34 4.06
N PHE A 40 -15.60 -11.88 2.93
CA PHE A 40 -16.69 -12.57 2.25
C PHE A 40 -16.26 -13.96 1.76
N GLY A 41 -15.08 -14.06 1.19
CA GLY A 41 -14.57 -15.34 0.72
C GLY A 41 -14.37 -16.36 1.85
N TYR A 42 -13.75 -15.95 2.94
CA TYR A 42 -13.55 -16.83 4.09
C TYR A 42 -14.86 -17.22 4.76
N HIS A 43 -15.80 -16.28 4.84
CA HIS A 43 -17.09 -16.58 5.45
C HIS A 43 -17.90 -17.58 4.63
N TYR A 44 -18.00 -17.38 3.31
CA TYR A 44 -18.85 -18.21 2.46
C TYR A 44 -18.16 -19.49 1.98
N ILE A 45 -16.88 -19.42 1.66
CA ILE A 45 -16.15 -20.59 1.11
C ILE A 45 -15.59 -21.45 2.24
N ALA A 46 -14.91 -20.83 3.21
CA ALA A 46 -14.30 -21.55 4.32
C ALA A 46 -15.26 -21.78 5.48
N LYS A 47 -16.45 -21.17 5.44
CA LYS A 47 -17.50 -21.30 6.47
C LYS A 47 -17.04 -20.83 7.84
N LEU A 48 -16.17 -19.85 7.88
CA LEU A 48 -15.74 -19.23 9.12
C LEU A 48 -16.74 -18.17 9.58
N THR A 49 -16.73 -17.86 10.88
CA THR A 49 -17.51 -16.75 11.42
C THR A 49 -17.01 -15.43 10.82
N TRP A 50 -17.81 -14.37 10.92
CA TRP A 50 -17.40 -13.05 10.43
C TRP A 50 -16.12 -12.57 11.11
N ILE A 51 -16.00 -12.78 12.41
CA ILE A 51 -14.82 -12.40 13.19
C ILE A 51 -13.59 -13.19 12.75
N ASP A 52 -13.72 -14.51 12.58
CA ASP A 52 -12.62 -15.35 12.14
C ASP A 52 -12.23 -15.03 10.69
N SER A 53 -13.20 -14.69 9.86
CA SER A 53 -12.95 -14.27 8.48
C SER A 53 -12.15 -12.96 8.44
N LEU A 54 -12.54 -11.98 9.25
CA LEU A 54 -11.80 -10.73 9.40
C LEU A 54 -10.38 -10.99 9.90
N TYR A 55 -10.24 -11.84 10.90
CA TYR A 55 -8.96 -12.16 11.52
C TYR A 55 -8.01 -12.81 10.51
N ASN A 56 -8.48 -13.84 9.79
CA ASN A 56 -7.66 -14.52 8.79
C ASN A 56 -7.31 -13.60 7.62
N ALA A 57 -8.26 -12.83 7.11
CA ALA A 57 -8.03 -11.90 6.00
C ALA A 57 -7.00 -10.83 6.39
N SER A 58 -7.12 -10.28 7.60
CA SER A 58 -6.19 -9.28 8.11
C SER A 58 -4.78 -9.84 8.25
N MET A 59 -4.65 -11.05 8.77
CA MET A 59 -3.34 -11.69 8.97
C MET A 59 -2.66 -11.99 7.63
N ILE A 60 -3.43 -12.41 6.62
CA ILE A 60 -2.89 -12.65 5.28
C ILE A 60 -2.46 -11.34 4.63
N LEU A 61 -3.28 -10.29 4.72
CA LEU A 61 -2.95 -8.98 4.16
C LEU A 61 -1.71 -8.38 4.82
N ALA A 62 -1.54 -8.62 6.12
CA ALA A 62 -0.37 -8.15 6.85
C ALA A 62 0.88 -9.00 6.60
N GLY A 63 0.76 -10.10 5.87
CA GLY A 63 1.88 -10.98 5.56
C GLY A 63 2.21 -12.02 6.61
N MET A 64 1.37 -12.15 7.64
CA MET A 64 1.61 -13.10 8.75
C MET A 64 1.04 -14.50 8.48
N GLY A 65 0.19 -14.63 7.46
CA GLY A 65 -0.36 -15.91 7.07
C GLY A 65 -1.68 -16.26 7.75
N PRO A 66 -2.31 -17.36 7.34
CA PRO A 66 -3.60 -17.78 7.88
C PRO A 66 -3.45 -18.31 9.32
N VAL A 67 -4.48 -18.08 10.12
CA VAL A 67 -4.51 -18.48 11.54
C VAL A 67 -5.31 -19.75 11.73
N ASN A 68 -6.47 -19.86 11.06
CA ASN A 68 -7.35 -21.01 11.19
C ASN A 68 -7.00 -22.08 10.18
N LEU A 69 -7.08 -23.34 10.62
CA LEU A 69 -6.93 -24.48 9.71
C LEU A 69 -8.15 -24.58 8.80
N LEU A 70 -7.90 -24.71 7.51
CA LEU A 70 -8.93 -24.86 6.50
C LEU A 70 -9.06 -26.33 6.15
N GLU A 71 -10.29 -26.86 6.23
CA GLU A 71 -10.53 -28.30 6.03
C GLU A 71 -10.87 -28.66 4.57
N SER A 72 -11.59 -27.77 3.88
CA SER A 72 -12.02 -28.04 2.51
C SER A 72 -10.98 -27.62 1.49
N ASP A 73 -10.93 -28.34 0.37
CA ASP A 73 -10.03 -28.00 -0.73
C ASP A 73 -10.38 -26.65 -1.35
N ALA A 74 -11.68 -26.34 -1.43
CA ALA A 74 -12.16 -25.04 -1.93
C ALA A 74 -11.66 -23.90 -1.06
N ALA A 75 -11.69 -24.07 0.26
CA ALA A 75 -11.19 -23.07 1.19
C ALA A 75 -9.68 -22.88 1.06
N LYS A 76 -8.93 -23.97 0.91
CA LYS A 76 -7.48 -23.92 0.70
C LYS A 76 -7.14 -23.24 -0.62
N PHE A 77 -7.88 -23.52 -1.67
CA PHE A 77 -7.68 -22.90 -2.98
C PHE A 77 -7.94 -21.39 -2.90
N PHE A 78 -9.03 -21.00 -2.26
CA PHE A 78 -9.37 -19.60 -2.05
C PHE A 78 -8.28 -18.90 -1.25
N ALA A 79 -7.83 -19.51 -0.16
CA ALA A 79 -6.79 -18.93 0.70
C ALA A 79 -5.48 -18.74 -0.07
N SER A 80 -5.12 -19.72 -0.91
CA SER A 80 -3.92 -19.63 -1.74
C SER A 80 -4.00 -18.47 -2.73
N PHE A 81 -5.12 -18.37 -3.44
CA PHE A 81 -5.36 -17.30 -4.39
C PHE A 81 -5.38 -15.94 -3.68
N TYR A 82 -6.08 -15.87 -2.55
CA TYR A 82 -6.17 -14.65 -1.76
C TYR A 82 -4.81 -14.22 -1.23
N ALA A 83 -3.99 -15.17 -0.78
CA ALA A 83 -2.63 -14.87 -0.31
C ALA A 83 -1.76 -14.26 -1.40
N LEU A 84 -1.82 -14.82 -2.62
CA LEU A 84 -1.08 -14.30 -3.77
C LEU A 84 -1.57 -12.90 -4.15
N MET A 85 -2.89 -12.71 -4.21
CA MET A 85 -3.50 -11.41 -4.50
C MET A 85 -3.16 -10.40 -3.42
N SER A 86 -3.15 -10.81 -2.15
CA SER A 86 -2.81 -9.96 -1.02
C SER A 86 -1.37 -9.48 -1.08
N GLY A 87 -0.46 -10.33 -1.55
CA GLY A 87 0.94 -9.93 -1.77
C GLY A 87 1.04 -8.80 -2.79
N VAL A 88 0.33 -8.92 -3.90
CA VAL A 88 0.27 -7.87 -4.93
C VAL A 88 -0.35 -6.60 -4.37
N VAL A 89 -1.47 -6.70 -3.65
CA VAL A 89 -2.15 -5.56 -3.03
C VAL A 89 -1.23 -4.88 -2.02
N PHE A 90 -0.55 -5.65 -1.18
CA PHE A 90 0.37 -5.11 -0.18
C PHE A 90 1.51 -4.35 -0.84
N LEU A 91 2.13 -4.94 -1.86
CA LEU A 91 3.23 -4.29 -2.59
C LEU A 91 2.76 -3.05 -3.32
N SER A 92 1.56 -3.10 -3.94
CA SER A 92 0.97 -1.95 -4.62
C SER A 92 0.67 -0.81 -3.65
N THR A 93 0.08 -1.14 -2.50
CA THR A 93 -0.24 -0.17 -1.44
C THR A 93 1.03 0.48 -0.91
N PHE A 94 2.06 -0.34 -0.65
CA PHE A 94 3.35 0.13 -0.17
C PHE A 94 4.00 1.06 -1.20
N ALA A 95 3.97 0.67 -2.49
CA ALA A 95 4.53 1.47 -3.57
C ALA A 95 3.78 2.80 -3.72
N LEU A 96 2.45 2.78 -3.64
CA LEU A 96 1.64 4.01 -3.70
C LEU A 96 1.95 4.95 -2.55
N PHE A 97 2.09 4.40 -1.34
CA PHE A 97 2.39 5.21 -0.16
C PHE A 97 3.76 5.84 -0.23
N PHE A 98 4.77 5.07 -0.67
CA PHE A 98 6.15 5.54 -0.73
C PHE A 98 6.53 6.21 -2.06
N SER A 99 5.68 6.13 -3.08
CA SER A 99 5.98 6.68 -4.40
C SER A 99 6.34 8.18 -4.36
N PRO A 100 5.57 9.06 -3.71
CA PRO A 100 5.95 10.47 -3.65
C PRO A 100 7.23 10.70 -2.84
N ILE A 101 7.47 9.91 -1.79
CA ILE A 101 8.68 10.00 -0.98
C ILE A 101 9.89 9.54 -1.78
N ALA A 102 9.78 8.40 -2.46
CA ALA A 102 10.85 7.86 -3.30
C ALA A 102 11.20 8.81 -4.45
N HIS A 103 10.18 9.36 -5.10
CA HIS A 103 10.37 10.32 -6.19
C HIS A 103 11.11 11.57 -5.71
N ARG A 104 10.72 12.10 -4.56
CA ARG A 104 11.36 13.26 -3.95
C ARG A 104 12.81 12.97 -3.58
N LEU A 105 13.06 11.79 -2.99
CA LEU A 105 14.40 11.38 -2.59
C LEU A 105 15.32 11.21 -3.80
N LEU A 106 14.83 10.57 -4.87
CA LEU A 106 15.57 10.40 -6.11
C LEU A 106 15.89 11.74 -6.75
N HIS A 107 14.96 12.69 -6.71
CA HIS A 107 15.18 14.02 -7.25
C HIS A 107 16.29 14.77 -6.49
N VAL A 108 16.28 14.70 -5.15
CA VAL A 108 17.30 15.31 -4.30
C VAL A 108 18.68 14.70 -4.58
N LEU A 109 18.75 13.37 -4.67
CA LEU A 109 19.99 12.66 -4.97
C LEU A 109 20.53 13.02 -6.35
N HIS A 110 19.65 13.15 -7.33
CA HIS A 110 20.02 13.53 -8.70
C HIS A 110 20.61 14.95 -8.73
N VAL A 111 20.02 15.89 -8.01
CA VAL A 111 20.53 17.26 -7.90
C VAL A 111 21.90 17.28 -7.24
N ASP A 112 22.09 16.51 -6.16
CA ASP A 112 23.38 16.41 -5.46
C ASP A 112 24.47 15.82 -6.39
N GLU A 113 24.15 14.82 -7.19
CA GLU A 113 25.08 14.25 -8.17
C GLU A 113 25.49 15.26 -9.24
N GLU A 114 24.54 16.06 -9.71
CA GLU A 114 24.83 17.11 -10.69
C GLU A 114 25.73 18.19 -10.11
N GLU A 115 25.50 18.61 -8.87
CA GLU A 115 26.35 19.57 -8.17
C GLU A 115 27.77 19.03 -7.98
N GLU A 116 27.90 17.77 -7.61
CA GLU A 116 29.18 17.11 -7.43
C GLU A 116 29.96 17.06 -8.75
N LYS A 117 29.29 16.76 -9.85
CA LYS A 117 29.90 16.77 -11.19
C LYS A 117 30.34 18.14 -11.62
N MET A 118 29.62 19.19 -11.23
CA MET A 118 30.00 20.57 -11.55
C MET A 118 31.22 21.04 -10.78
N ASN A 119 31.41 20.55 -9.56
CA ASN A 119 32.53 20.92 -8.70
C ASN A 119 33.83 20.19 -9.06
N ASP A 120 33.76 19.10 -9.77
CA ASP A 120 34.94 18.38 -10.28
C ASP A 120 35.34 18.89 -11.68
#